data_8013fc78284063a58068cd15741d119b
#
_entry.id   8013fc78284063a58068cd15741d119b
#
_cell.length_a   1.000
_cell.length_b   1.000
_cell.length_c   1.000
_cell.angle_alpha   90.00
_cell.angle_beta   90.00
_cell.angle_gamma   90.00
#
_symmetry.space_group_name_H-M   'P 1'
#
loop_
_entity.id
_entity.type
_entity.pdbx_description
1 polymer ?
#
loop_
_entity_poly.entity_id
_entity_poly.type
_entity_poly.pdbx_seq_one_letter_code
_entity_poly.pdbx_strand_id
1 'polypeptide(L)'
;MFYFFVFIGLSHGANLEEIKTALVKEFKNNFPSLIIKNIDLKITTLPKDFEQYQFIRIANARFNQAQGFIRAEFKTPQNIQKNVFFRYFMQASLEVLKSERSIQRGDKLGAFDYKSVLVDFDKVPSNALALEDTHNLIAKSNISKNTILKENMFKTMALIRRNDPIIGVLSDGNVDVLIELTALHSADMGERIRAKNKEGKVMQGIVTGKNRMIIQ
;
A
#
# COMPACT_ATOMS: atom_id res chain seq x y z
N MET A 1 23.46 -46.89 -36.53
CA MET A 1 22.03 -46.74 -36.22
C MET A 1 21.93 -45.95 -34.92
N PHE A 2 21.87 -44.63 -35.04
CA PHE A 2 21.83 -43.73 -33.88
C PHE A 2 20.37 -43.53 -33.50
N TYR A 3 19.97 -43.95 -32.30
CA TYR A 3 18.69 -43.62 -31.68
C TYR A 3 18.72 -42.22 -31.16
N PHE A 4 17.99 -41.33 -31.81
CA PHE A 4 17.68 -39.98 -31.29
C PHE A 4 16.59 -40.09 -30.27
N PHE A 5 16.89 -40.09 -28.98
CA PHE A 5 15.93 -39.94 -27.93
C PHE A 5 15.48 -38.46 -27.89
N VAL A 6 14.34 -38.17 -28.47
CA VAL A 6 13.66 -36.89 -28.25
C VAL A 6 13.07 -36.92 -26.85
N PHE A 7 13.66 -36.19 -25.95
CA PHE A 7 13.04 -35.87 -24.66
C PHE A 7 11.84 -34.95 -24.91
N ILE A 8 10.65 -35.52 -25.09
CA ILE A 8 9.36 -34.81 -25.03
C ILE A 8 8.85 -34.95 -23.59
N GLY A 9 9.13 -34.01 -22.80
CA GLY A 9 8.61 -33.97 -21.43
C GLY A 9 9.19 -32.84 -20.65
N LEU A 10 8.55 -31.64 -20.72
CA LEU A 10 8.71 -30.60 -19.70
C LEU A 10 8.00 -29.25 -20.06
N SER A 11 7.07 -29.22 -21.01
CA SER A 11 6.47 -27.94 -21.41
C SER A 11 5.28 -27.49 -20.55
N HIS A 12 4.54 -28.40 -19.93
CA HIS A 12 3.50 -28.01 -18.93
C HIS A 12 4.12 -27.24 -17.77
N GLY A 13 5.32 -27.61 -17.36
CA GLY A 13 6.05 -26.93 -16.30
C GLY A 13 6.41 -25.48 -16.64
N ALA A 14 6.81 -25.19 -17.88
CA ALA A 14 7.27 -23.86 -18.29
C ALA A 14 6.17 -22.80 -18.18
N ASN A 15 5.00 -23.04 -18.78
CA ASN A 15 3.87 -22.10 -18.69
C ASN A 15 3.37 -21.86 -17.26
N LEU A 16 3.34 -22.91 -16.43
CA LEU A 16 2.92 -22.78 -15.03
C LEU A 16 3.93 -21.97 -14.22
N GLU A 17 5.24 -22.14 -14.47
CA GLU A 17 6.27 -21.35 -13.80
C GLU A 17 6.26 -19.88 -14.26
N GLU A 18 5.97 -19.59 -15.53
CA GLU A 18 5.79 -18.22 -16.01
C GLU A 18 4.61 -17.54 -15.31
N ILE A 19 3.47 -18.25 -15.15
CA ILE A 19 2.31 -17.73 -14.40
C ILE A 19 2.67 -17.48 -12.94
N LYS A 20 3.36 -18.42 -12.27
CA LYS A 20 3.80 -18.24 -10.88
C LYS A 20 4.72 -17.02 -10.74
N THR A 21 5.69 -16.88 -11.63
CA THR A 21 6.63 -15.75 -11.65
C THR A 21 5.89 -14.41 -11.82
N ALA A 22 4.95 -14.36 -12.77
CA ALA A 22 4.12 -13.18 -12.98
C ALA A 22 3.25 -12.88 -11.74
N LEU A 23 2.68 -13.89 -11.11
CA LEU A 23 1.88 -13.76 -9.89
C LEU A 23 2.70 -13.23 -8.72
N VAL A 24 3.92 -13.75 -8.51
CA VAL A 24 4.87 -13.25 -7.51
C VAL A 24 5.15 -11.77 -7.73
N LYS A 25 5.41 -11.37 -8.98
CA LYS A 25 5.69 -9.97 -9.33
C LYS A 25 4.51 -9.06 -8.98
N GLU A 26 3.29 -9.46 -9.34
CA GLU A 26 2.08 -8.69 -9.04
C GLU A 26 1.83 -8.56 -7.53
N PHE A 27 2.01 -9.65 -6.76
CA PHE A 27 1.91 -9.57 -5.31
C PHE A 27 2.96 -8.65 -4.70
N LYS A 28 4.21 -8.72 -5.16
CA LYS A 28 5.28 -7.86 -4.66
C LYS A 28 5.13 -6.39 -5.04
N ASN A 29 4.48 -6.10 -6.16
CA ASN A 29 4.14 -4.72 -6.54
C ASN A 29 3.12 -4.11 -5.55
N ASN A 30 2.14 -4.91 -5.08
CA ASN A 30 1.12 -4.46 -4.13
C ASN A 30 1.60 -4.53 -2.67
N PHE A 31 2.49 -5.47 -2.35
CA PHE A 31 3.00 -5.73 -1.00
C PHE A 31 4.52 -5.95 -1.06
N PRO A 32 5.34 -4.89 -1.10
CA PRO A 32 6.79 -5.01 -1.27
C PRO A 32 7.49 -5.87 -0.21
N SER A 33 7.00 -5.84 1.03
CA SER A 33 7.53 -6.61 2.17
C SER A 33 6.96 -8.04 2.28
N LEU A 34 6.13 -8.49 1.32
CA LEU A 34 5.55 -9.83 1.34
C LEU A 34 6.62 -10.91 1.17
N ILE A 35 6.70 -11.84 2.10
CA ILE A 35 7.56 -13.01 2.05
C ILE A 35 6.75 -14.19 1.55
N ILE A 36 6.95 -14.60 0.32
CA ILE A 36 6.26 -15.72 -0.31
C ILE A 36 7.12 -16.98 -0.14
N LYS A 37 6.54 -18.02 0.48
CA LYS A 37 7.18 -19.33 0.67
C LYS A 37 6.87 -20.28 -0.48
N ASN A 38 5.59 -20.30 -0.90
CA ASN A 38 5.13 -21.18 -1.97
C ASN A 38 3.89 -20.60 -2.65
N ILE A 39 3.74 -20.90 -3.94
CA ILE A 39 2.51 -20.67 -4.72
C ILE A 39 2.16 -21.94 -5.47
N ASP A 40 0.97 -22.47 -5.20
CA ASP A 40 0.38 -23.59 -5.91
C ASP A 40 -0.71 -23.10 -6.87
N LEU A 41 -0.67 -23.60 -8.10
CA LEU A 41 -1.69 -23.36 -9.11
C LEU A 41 -2.52 -24.63 -9.29
N LYS A 42 -3.84 -24.49 -9.23
CA LYS A 42 -4.78 -25.57 -9.53
C LYS A 42 -5.66 -25.16 -10.71
N ILE A 43 -5.90 -26.10 -11.57
CA ILE A 43 -6.79 -25.94 -12.72
C ILE A 43 -7.69 -27.18 -12.81
N THR A 44 -8.95 -26.95 -13.17
CA THR A 44 -9.92 -28.06 -13.33
C THR A 44 -9.71 -28.77 -14.65
N THR A 45 -9.46 -28.04 -15.72
CA THR A 45 -9.29 -28.60 -17.07
C THR A 45 -8.30 -27.76 -17.87
N LEU A 46 -7.19 -28.38 -18.30
CA LEU A 46 -6.25 -27.78 -19.25
C LEU A 46 -6.68 -28.07 -20.69
N PRO A 47 -6.52 -27.13 -21.63
CA PRO A 47 -6.60 -27.42 -23.05
C PRO A 47 -5.61 -28.53 -23.43
N LYS A 48 -5.96 -29.41 -24.39
CA LYS A 48 -5.10 -30.53 -24.78
C LYS A 48 -3.75 -30.10 -25.36
N ASP A 49 -3.72 -28.93 -25.98
CA ASP A 49 -2.55 -28.30 -26.62
C ASP A 49 -1.92 -27.18 -25.77
N PHE A 50 -2.22 -27.12 -24.47
CA PHE A 50 -1.77 -26.06 -23.56
C PHE A 50 -0.25 -25.88 -23.53
N GLU A 51 0.50 -26.95 -23.75
CA GLU A 51 1.97 -26.91 -23.81
C GLU A 51 2.51 -26.01 -24.93
N GLN A 52 1.73 -25.87 -26.01
CA GLN A 52 2.10 -25.07 -27.18
C GLN A 52 1.67 -23.60 -27.06
N TYR A 53 0.96 -23.25 -25.96
CA TYR A 53 0.52 -21.89 -25.74
C TYR A 53 1.69 -21.04 -25.23
N GLN A 54 1.72 -19.78 -25.64
CA GLN A 54 2.64 -18.77 -25.14
C GLN A 54 1.93 -17.92 -24.11
N PHE A 55 2.46 -17.86 -22.89
CA PHE A 55 1.95 -16.99 -21.85
C PHE A 55 2.16 -15.51 -22.23
N ILE A 56 1.14 -14.67 -22.00
CA ILE A 56 1.20 -13.23 -22.26
C ILE A 56 1.22 -12.48 -20.94
N ARG A 57 0.18 -12.65 -20.11
CA ARG A 57 0.03 -11.93 -18.85
C ARG A 57 -1.08 -12.54 -17.97
N ILE A 58 -1.08 -12.11 -16.71
CA ILE A 58 -2.23 -12.27 -15.82
C ILE A 58 -3.14 -11.06 -16.01
N ALA A 59 -4.44 -11.31 -16.20
CA ALA A 59 -5.43 -10.25 -16.38
C ALA A 59 -6.44 -10.25 -15.21
N ASN A 60 -6.84 -9.03 -14.77
CA ASN A 60 -7.96 -8.79 -13.85
C ASN A 60 -7.96 -9.62 -12.57
N ALA A 61 -6.84 -9.69 -11.85
CA ALA A 61 -6.77 -10.33 -10.55
C ALA A 61 -6.73 -9.27 -9.42
N ARG A 62 -7.40 -9.59 -8.31
CA ARG A 62 -7.26 -8.85 -7.06
C ARG A 62 -6.22 -9.56 -6.21
N PHE A 63 -5.06 -8.94 -6.05
CA PHE A 63 -3.91 -9.51 -5.34
C PHE A 63 -3.88 -9.09 -3.87
N ASN A 64 -4.95 -9.35 -3.12
CA ASN A 64 -5.07 -8.98 -1.72
C ASN A 64 -5.41 -10.15 -0.78
N GLN A 65 -5.39 -11.37 -1.29
CA GLN A 65 -5.69 -12.58 -0.53
C GLN A 65 -4.69 -13.69 -0.84
N ALA A 66 -4.46 -14.59 0.13
CA ALA A 66 -3.56 -15.73 -0.05
C ALA A 66 -4.11 -16.81 -1.00
N GLN A 67 -5.37 -16.73 -1.39
CA GLN A 67 -5.98 -17.62 -2.37
C GLN A 67 -7.00 -16.87 -3.23
N GLY A 68 -7.17 -17.33 -4.46
CA GLY A 68 -8.11 -16.69 -5.37
C GLY A 68 -8.07 -17.30 -6.76
N PHE A 69 -8.72 -16.62 -7.69
CA PHE A 69 -8.72 -17.01 -9.10
C PHE A 69 -7.97 -15.97 -9.92
N ILE A 70 -7.23 -16.45 -10.90
CA ILE A 70 -6.57 -15.63 -11.90
C ILE A 70 -7.01 -16.05 -13.29
N ARG A 71 -7.08 -15.07 -14.18
CA ARG A 71 -7.23 -15.26 -15.61
C ARG A 71 -5.87 -15.02 -16.26
N ALA A 72 -5.28 -16.06 -16.81
CA ALA A 72 -4.04 -15.96 -17.58
C ALA A 72 -4.38 -15.90 -19.09
N GLU A 73 -3.78 -14.94 -19.77
CA GLU A 73 -3.92 -14.75 -21.23
C GLU A 73 -2.77 -15.45 -21.93
N PHE A 74 -3.12 -16.21 -22.97
CA PHE A 74 -2.19 -16.98 -23.78
C PHE A 74 -2.42 -16.71 -25.25
N LYS A 75 -1.38 -16.97 -26.06
CA LYS A 75 -1.41 -17.01 -27.49
C LYS A 75 -1.24 -18.46 -27.95
N THR A 76 -2.18 -18.95 -28.76
CA THR A 76 -2.09 -20.30 -29.33
C THR A 76 -1.12 -20.33 -30.50
N PRO A 77 -0.70 -21.53 -31.00
CA PRO A 77 0.11 -21.67 -32.21
C PRO A 77 -0.53 -21.02 -33.46
N GLN A 78 -1.86 -20.96 -33.49
CA GLN A 78 -2.61 -20.31 -34.56
C GLN A 78 -2.74 -18.79 -34.38
N ASN A 79 -1.98 -18.21 -33.47
CA ASN A 79 -1.97 -16.77 -33.17
C ASN A 79 -3.29 -16.23 -32.59
N ILE A 80 -4.11 -17.11 -31.99
CA ILE A 80 -5.38 -16.75 -31.35
C ILE A 80 -5.15 -16.51 -29.85
N GLN A 81 -5.70 -15.43 -29.32
CA GLN A 81 -5.65 -15.14 -27.89
C GLN A 81 -6.70 -15.98 -27.15
N LYS A 82 -6.28 -16.69 -26.10
CA LYS A 82 -7.14 -17.49 -25.23
C LYS A 82 -6.90 -17.18 -23.76
N ASN A 83 -7.97 -17.30 -22.97
CA ASN A 83 -7.94 -17.16 -21.53
C ASN A 83 -8.01 -18.53 -20.86
N VAL A 84 -7.16 -18.76 -19.88
CA VAL A 84 -7.18 -19.94 -19.02
C VAL A 84 -7.30 -19.48 -17.56
N PHE A 85 -8.16 -20.13 -16.80
CA PHE A 85 -8.45 -19.77 -15.42
C PHE A 85 -7.77 -20.73 -14.46
N PHE A 86 -7.04 -20.18 -13.50
CA PHE A 86 -6.37 -20.93 -12.44
C PHE A 86 -6.87 -20.48 -11.08
N ARG A 87 -6.92 -21.40 -10.15
CA ARG A 87 -7.01 -21.08 -8.72
C ARG A 87 -5.61 -21.13 -8.14
N TYR A 88 -5.20 -20.06 -7.47
CA TYR A 88 -3.92 -20.02 -6.76
C TYR A 88 -4.14 -20.18 -5.26
N PHE A 89 -3.13 -20.76 -4.62
CA PHE A 89 -2.99 -20.85 -3.17
C PHE A 89 -1.57 -20.43 -2.85
N MET A 90 -1.43 -19.47 -1.97
CA MET A 90 -0.14 -18.91 -1.59
C MET A 90 0.10 -19.08 -0.10
N GLN A 91 1.26 -19.60 0.25
CA GLN A 91 1.80 -19.54 1.59
C GLN A 91 2.75 -18.35 1.67
N ALA A 92 2.34 -17.32 2.39
CA ALA A 92 3.11 -16.11 2.52
C ALA A 92 2.90 -15.46 3.89
N SER A 93 3.86 -14.63 4.28
CA SER A 93 3.79 -13.81 5.49
C SER A 93 4.05 -12.36 5.13
N LEU A 94 3.38 -11.45 5.81
CA LEU A 94 3.57 -10.02 5.66
C LEU A 94 3.99 -9.43 7.01
N GLU A 95 4.89 -8.47 6.95
CA GLU A 95 5.28 -7.69 8.11
C GLU A 95 4.19 -6.67 8.43
N VAL A 96 3.71 -6.68 9.67
CA VAL A 96 2.67 -5.76 10.16
C VAL A 96 3.07 -5.15 11.49
N LEU A 97 2.53 -3.98 11.79
CA LEU A 97 2.75 -3.31 13.07
C LEU A 97 1.76 -3.82 14.11
N LYS A 98 2.28 -4.20 15.27
CA LYS A 98 1.50 -4.69 16.41
C LYS A 98 1.81 -3.87 17.65
N SER A 99 0.77 -3.43 18.36
CA SER A 99 0.97 -2.64 19.59
C SER A 99 1.78 -3.42 20.62
N GLU A 100 2.84 -2.79 21.16
CA GLU A 100 3.69 -3.35 22.21
C GLU A 100 3.11 -3.09 23.61
N ARG A 101 2.33 -2.04 23.75
CA ARG A 101 1.60 -1.66 24.97
C ARG A 101 0.17 -1.21 24.63
N SER A 102 -0.64 -1.00 25.65
CA SER A 102 -1.94 -0.35 25.47
C SER A 102 -1.75 1.12 25.12
N ILE A 103 -2.50 1.61 24.12
CA ILE A 103 -2.50 2.99 23.64
C ILE A 103 -3.86 3.59 23.98
N GLN A 104 -3.90 4.70 24.69
CA GLN A 104 -5.14 5.35 25.08
C GLN A 104 -5.68 6.23 23.94
N ARG A 105 -6.99 6.46 23.94
CA ARG A 105 -7.61 7.44 23.03
C ARG A 105 -6.97 8.81 23.23
N GLY A 106 -6.51 9.42 22.15
CA GLY A 106 -5.86 10.74 22.17
C GLY A 106 -4.34 10.67 22.27
N ASP A 107 -3.76 9.52 22.59
CA ASP A 107 -2.31 9.34 22.60
C ASP A 107 -1.75 9.47 21.19
N LYS A 108 -0.57 10.12 21.11
CA LYS A 108 0.22 10.14 19.88
C LYS A 108 0.95 8.80 19.74
N LEU A 109 0.89 8.20 18.57
CA LEU A 109 1.65 6.99 18.27
C LEU A 109 3.15 7.30 18.22
N GLY A 110 3.91 6.67 19.10
CA GLY A 110 5.37 6.76 19.19
C GLY A 110 6.06 5.48 18.75
N ALA A 111 7.36 5.55 18.46
CA ALA A 111 8.14 4.40 18.00
C ALA A 111 8.20 3.23 18.99
N PHE A 112 8.01 3.49 20.30
CA PHE A 112 7.98 2.44 21.34
C PHE A 112 6.59 1.84 21.60
N ASP A 113 5.57 2.31 20.90
CA ASP A 113 4.20 1.83 21.06
C ASP A 113 3.89 0.58 20.24
N TYR A 114 4.74 0.26 19.27
CA TYR A 114 4.55 -0.85 18.36
C TYR A 114 5.86 -1.56 18.04
N LYS A 115 5.71 -2.77 17.55
CA LYS A 115 6.79 -3.55 16.93
C LYS A 115 6.31 -4.16 15.63
N SER A 116 7.26 -4.44 14.75
CA SER A 116 7.03 -5.18 13.53
C SER A 116 7.01 -6.68 13.81
N VAL A 117 6.04 -7.40 13.25
CA VAL A 117 5.89 -8.84 13.39
C VAL A 117 5.45 -9.46 12.06
N LEU A 118 5.94 -10.66 11.77
CA LEU A 118 5.49 -11.44 10.62
C LEU A 118 4.17 -12.15 10.97
N VAL A 119 3.18 -11.97 10.12
CA VAL A 119 1.86 -12.61 10.24
C VAL A 119 1.53 -13.31 8.93
N ASP A 120 0.85 -14.47 9.01
CA ASP A 120 0.34 -15.16 7.82
C ASP A 120 -0.51 -14.19 6.98
N PHE A 121 -0.28 -14.14 5.68
CA PHE A 121 -0.88 -13.13 4.79
C PHE A 121 -2.41 -13.16 4.77
N ASP A 122 -3.02 -14.34 4.95
CA ASP A 122 -4.48 -14.51 5.04
C ASP A 122 -5.10 -13.92 6.31
N LYS A 123 -4.28 -13.68 7.35
CA LYS A 123 -4.68 -13.06 8.62
C LYS A 123 -4.41 -11.56 8.69
N VAL A 124 -3.78 -10.98 7.67
CA VAL A 124 -3.48 -9.55 7.63
C VAL A 124 -4.73 -8.77 7.24
N PRO A 125 -5.17 -7.80 8.07
CA PRO A 125 -6.28 -6.92 7.70
C PRO A 125 -5.92 -6.08 6.46
N SER A 126 -6.89 -5.84 5.57
CA SER A 126 -6.69 -5.05 4.34
C SER A 126 -6.29 -3.60 4.58
N ASN A 127 -6.54 -3.08 5.79
CA ASN A 127 -6.18 -1.73 6.23
C ASN A 127 -5.13 -1.76 7.35
N ALA A 128 -4.24 -2.76 7.35
CA ALA A 128 -3.09 -2.78 8.27
C ALA A 128 -2.23 -1.53 8.03
N LEU A 129 -1.85 -0.88 9.13
CA LEU A 129 -1.02 0.33 9.08
C LEU A 129 0.39 -0.02 8.58
N ALA A 130 0.85 0.67 7.55
CA ALA A 130 2.22 0.55 7.06
C ALA A 130 3.21 1.35 7.94
N LEU A 131 4.48 0.95 7.94
CA LEU A 131 5.50 1.60 8.78
C LEU A 131 5.73 3.06 8.38
N GLU A 132 5.72 3.35 7.09
CA GLU A 132 5.86 4.70 6.52
C GLU A 132 4.72 5.64 6.94
N ASP A 133 3.55 5.09 7.25
CA ASP A 133 2.36 5.87 7.60
C ASP A 133 2.21 6.12 9.11
N THR A 134 3.20 5.77 9.94
CA THR A 134 3.12 5.93 11.40
C THR A 134 3.31 7.35 11.90
N HIS A 135 3.65 8.30 11.02
CA HIS A 135 3.97 9.66 11.40
C HIS A 135 2.73 10.48 11.79
N ASN A 136 2.84 11.24 12.88
CA ASN A 136 1.82 12.18 13.34
C ASN A 136 0.42 11.58 13.54
N LEU A 137 0.35 10.34 13.96
CA LEU A 137 -0.89 9.65 14.26
C LEU A 137 -1.34 9.84 15.72
N ILE A 138 -2.66 10.00 15.89
CA ILE A 138 -3.32 10.04 17.22
C ILE A 138 -4.38 8.94 17.24
N ALA A 139 -4.41 8.14 18.29
CA ALA A 139 -5.39 7.10 18.50
C ALA A 139 -6.81 7.67 18.64
N LYS A 140 -7.75 7.15 17.84
CA LYS A 140 -9.19 7.51 17.91
C LYS A 140 -9.91 6.83 19.05
N SER A 141 -9.41 5.67 19.50
CA SER A 141 -9.98 4.83 20.56
C SER A 141 -8.84 4.16 21.33
N ASN A 142 -9.16 3.52 22.46
CA ASN A 142 -8.20 2.69 23.17
C ASN A 142 -7.83 1.47 22.33
N ILE A 143 -6.54 1.16 22.26
CA ILE A 143 -5.97 0.02 21.54
C ILE A 143 -5.27 -0.87 22.55
N SER A 144 -5.67 -2.12 22.62
CA SER A 144 -5.08 -3.09 23.55
C SER A 144 -3.69 -3.53 23.07
N LYS A 145 -2.84 -3.89 24.03
CA LYS A 145 -1.55 -4.55 23.73
C LYS A 145 -1.75 -5.76 22.80
N ASN A 146 -0.77 -6.03 21.93
CA ASN A 146 -0.78 -7.12 20.95
C ASN A 146 -1.83 -7.01 19.83
N THR A 147 -2.41 -5.83 19.61
CA THR A 147 -3.35 -5.58 18.51
C THR A 147 -2.60 -5.23 17.23
N ILE A 148 -2.98 -5.78 16.07
CA ILE A 148 -2.49 -5.32 14.77
C ILE A 148 -3.01 -3.90 14.56
N LEU A 149 -2.10 -2.96 14.32
CA LEU A 149 -2.45 -1.57 14.07
C LEU A 149 -3.09 -1.42 12.69
N LYS A 150 -4.17 -0.64 12.63
CA LYS A 150 -4.94 -0.39 11.40
C LYS A 150 -5.07 1.10 11.18
N GLU A 151 -5.08 1.55 9.95
CA GLU A 151 -5.24 2.96 9.57
C GLU A 151 -6.46 3.62 10.23
N ASN A 152 -7.59 2.91 10.27
CA ASN A 152 -8.84 3.43 10.83
C ASN A 152 -8.83 3.62 12.36
N MET A 153 -7.85 3.08 13.08
CA MET A 153 -7.64 3.30 14.52
C MET A 153 -7.05 4.67 14.82
N PHE A 154 -6.53 5.36 13.83
CA PHE A 154 -5.80 6.60 13.99
C PHE A 154 -6.42 7.74 13.17
N LYS A 155 -6.05 8.95 13.54
CA LYS A 155 -6.22 10.17 12.75
C LYS A 155 -4.87 10.90 12.71
N THR A 156 -4.64 11.60 11.62
CA THR A 156 -3.46 12.47 11.51
C THR A 156 -3.58 13.64 12.47
N MET A 157 -2.48 14.01 13.11
CA MET A 157 -2.40 15.22 13.90
C MET A 157 -2.14 16.38 12.94
N ALA A 158 -3.09 17.32 12.89
CA ALA A 158 -2.93 18.50 12.06
C ALA A 158 -1.61 19.23 12.37
N LEU A 159 -0.88 19.61 11.31
CA LEU A 159 0.38 20.36 11.44
C LEU A 159 0.17 21.73 12.06
N ILE A 160 -0.98 22.34 11.78
CA ILE A 160 -1.42 23.60 12.35
C ILE A 160 -2.77 23.37 13.01
N ARG A 161 -2.92 23.79 14.25
CA ARG A 161 -4.19 23.73 14.98
C ARG A 161 -4.84 25.11 15.02
N ARG A 162 -6.15 25.14 15.24
CA ARG A 162 -6.87 26.39 15.50
C ARG A 162 -6.23 27.13 16.68
N ASN A 163 -6.01 28.42 16.51
CA ASN A 163 -5.36 29.36 17.43
C ASN A 163 -3.82 29.19 17.53
N ASP A 164 -3.19 28.32 16.77
CA ASP A 164 -1.74 28.26 16.72
C ASP A 164 -1.17 29.55 16.09
N PRO A 165 -0.06 30.07 16.64
CA PRO A 165 0.72 31.10 15.97
C PRO A 165 1.43 30.49 14.74
N ILE A 166 1.30 31.15 13.59
CA ILE A 166 1.90 30.71 12.34
C ILE A 166 2.55 31.86 11.60
N ILE A 167 3.45 31.53 10.72
CA ILE A 167 4.10 32.49 9.81
C ILE A 167 3.49 32.34 8.42
N GLY A 168 2.86 33.41 7.94
CA GLY A 168 2.48 33.55 6.54
C GLY A 168 3.65 34.10 5.74
N VAL A 169 3.97 33.48 4.62
CA VAL A 169 4.96 33.90 3.66
C VAL A 169 4.24 34.48 2.46
N LEU A 170 4.43 35.73 2.17
CA LEU A 170 3.98 36.38 0.93
C LEU A 170 5.20 36.61 0.07
N SER A 171 5.27 35.93 -1.08
CA SER A 171 6.36 36.08 -2.04
C SER A 171 5.94 37.05 -3.15
N ASP A 172 6.74 38.09 -3.37
CA ASP A 172 6.60 39.02 -4.48
C ASP A 172 7.95 39.13 -5.21
N GLY A 173 8.05 38.41 -6.32
CA GLY A 173 9.30 38.29 -7.09
C GLY A 173 10.44 37.67 -6.25
N ASN A 174 11.46 38.48 -5.93
CA ASN A 174 12.64 38.06 -5.18
C ASN A 174 12.58 38.38 -3.67
N VAL A 175 11.43 38.85 -3.17
CA VAL A 175 11.26 39.27 -1.78
C VAL A 175 10.20 38.41 -1.07
N ASP A 176 10.56 37.80 0.05
CA ASP A 176 9.64 37.12 0.92
C ASP A 176 9.30 38.01 2.12
N VAL A 177 8.03 38.33 2.28
CA VAL A 177 7.51 39.06 3.44
C VAL A 177 6.95 38.03 4.42
N LEU A 178 7.46 38.02 5.65
CA LEU A 178 7.00 37.16 6.73
C LEU A 178 5.98 37.90 7.60
N ILE A 179 4.80 37.33 7.78
CA ILE A 179 3.69 37.90 8.53
C ILE A 179 3.31 36.97 9.65
N GLU A 180 3.29 37.47 10.90
CA GLU A 180 2.77 36.73 12.06
C GLU A 180 1.25 36.66 11.99
N LEU A 181 0.71 35.46 12.06
CA LEU A 181 -0.69 35.18 11.95
C LEU A 181 -1.16 34.20 13.04
N THR A 182 -2.45 34.18 13.28
CA THR A 182 -3.10 33.17 14.15
C THR A 182 -4.05 32.34 13.30
N ALA A 183 -3.89 31.02 13.32
CA ALA A 183 -4.74 30.08 12.57
C ALA A 183 -6.19 30.11 13.03
N LEU A 184 -7.15 30.19 12.11
CA LEU A 184 -8.59 30.20 12.40
C LEU A 184 -9.20 28.80 12.44
N HIS A 185 -8.55 27.82 11.85
CA HIS A 185 -8.91 26.39 11.91
C HIS A 185 -7.65 25.52 11.78
N SER A 186 -7.80 24.24 12.05
CA SER A 186 -6.70 23.27 11.90
C SER A 186 -6.55 22.89 10.43
N ALA A 187 -5.31 22.63 10.01
CA ALA A 187 -4.98 22.20 8.66
C ALA A 187 -3.69 21.37 8.62
N ASP A 188 -3.60 20.50 7.62
CA ASP A 188 -2.44 19.64 7.37
C ASP A 188 -1.61 20.14 6.17
N MET A 189 -0.46 19.50 5.90
CA MET A 189 0.42 19.83 4.78
C MET A 189 -0.37 19.89 3.46
N GLY A 190 -0.18 20.96 2.70
CA GLY A 190 -0.84 21.16 1.39
C GLY A 190 -2.31 21.60 1.46
N GLU A 191 -2.92 21.65 2.65
CA GLU A 191 -4.29 22.12 2.80
C GLU A 191 -4.38 23.64 2.83
N ARG A 192 -5.55 24.15 2.42
CA ARG A 192 -5.87 25.57 2.55
C ARG A 192 -6.14 25.93 3.99
N ILE A 193 -5.54 27.04 4.46
CA ILE A 193 -5.75 27.55 5.81
C ILE A 193 -6.10 29.04 5.76
N ARG A 194 -6.99 29.46 6.67
CA ARG A 194 -7.25 30.86 6.96
C ARG A 194 -6.63 31.23 8.29
N ALA A 195 -5.97 32.35 8.34
CA ALA A 195 -5.37 32.89 9.54
C ALA A 195 -5.57 34.41 9.60
N LYS A 196 -5.51 34.99 10.78
CA LYS A 196 -5.65 36.43 10.99
C LYS A 196 -4.38 37.04 11.57
N ASN A 197 -4.08 38.27 11.17
CA ASN A 197 -3.01 39.05 11.79
C ASN A 197 -3.47 39.71 13.12
N LYS A 198 -2.58 40.43 13.79
CA LYS A 198 -2.87 41.15 15.07
C LYS A 198 -3.97 42.21 14.91
N GLU A 199 -4.15 42.75 13.71
CA GLU A 199 -5.16 43.76 13.37
C GLU A 199 -6.53 43.13 13.01
N GLY A 200 -6.60 41.78 12.99
CA GLY A 200 -7.83 41.04 12.65
C GLY A 200 -8.03 40.80 11.14
N LYS A 201 -7.12 41.23 10.27
CA LYS A 201 -7.21 40.98 8.83
C LYS A 201 -6.97 39.49 8.56
N VAL A 202 -7.93 38.88 7.83
CA VAL A 202 -7.88 37.46 7.49
C VAL A 202 -7.13 37.27 6.16
N MET A 203 -6.20 36.33 6.15
CA MET A 203 -5.44 35.89 4.97
C MET A 203 -5.66 34.42 4.73
N GLN A 204 -5.58 34.00 3.46
CA GLN A 204 -5.63 32.61 3.03
C GLN A 204 -4.31 32.17 2.45
N GLY A 205 -4.01 30.90 2.59
CA GLY A 205 -2.79 30.31 2.02
C GLY A 205 -2.80 28.79 2.09
N ILE A 206 -1.69 28.19 1.70
CA ILE A 206 -1.44 26.74 1.72
C ILE A 206 -0.43 26.45 2.83
N VAL A 207 -0.71 25.42 3.63
CA VAL A 207 0.22 24.93 4.66
C VAL A 207 1.44 24.30 4.00
N THR A 208 2.64 24.80 4.30
CA THR A 208 3.91 24.31 3.75
C THR A 208 4.83 23.72 4.81
N GLY A 209 4.40 23.70 6.06
CA GLY A 209 5.17 23.12 7.15
C GLY A 209 4.55 23.39 8.51
N LYS A 210 5.23 22.94 9.55
CA LYS A 210 4.82 23.21 10.93
C LYS A 210 4.82 24.72 11.18
N ASN A 211 3.65 25.24 11.54
CA ASN A 211 3.44 26.67 11.80
C ASN A 211 3.79 27.59 10.61
N ARG A 212 3.69 27.14 9.37
CA ARG A 212 4.02 27.91 8.17
C ARG A 212 3.00 27.75 7.06
N MET A 213 2.62 28.85 6.42
CA MET A 213 1.80 28.86 5.22
C MET A 213 2.36 29.82 4.16
N ILE A 214 2.13 29.51 2.88
CA ILE A 214 2.32 30.47 1.77
C ILE A 214 0.98 31.16 1.53
N ILE A 215 0.97 32.49 1.58
CA ILE A 215 -0.21 33.32 1.33
C ILE A 215 -0.49 33.35 -0.18
N GLN A 216 -1.77 33.21 -0.53
CA GLN A 216 -2.27 33.26 -1.92
C GLN A 216 -3.22 34.44 -2.10
#